data_8e30506e53e3ee726a4f2f52fe816bd8
#
_entry.id   8e30506e53e3ee726a4f2f52fe816bd8
#
_cell.length_a   1.000
_cell.length_b   1.000
_cell.length_c   1.000
_cell.angle_alpha   90.00
_cell.angle_beta   90.00
_cell.angle_gamma   90.00
#
_symmetry.space_group_name_H-M   'P 1'
#
loop_
_entity.id
_entity.type
_entity.pdbx_description
1 polymer ?
#
loop_
_entity_poly.entity_id
_entity_poly.type
_entity_poly.pdbx_seq_one_letter_code
_entity_poly.pdbx_strand_id
1 'polypeptide(L)'
;MDAPTRIWREGGQASVSPQQAVDELLAADRAFSTASAKTDLVAGLTAMFADDVVIPMPPGKFVSGKAAVIEALKGNADNATSRTDWTPVRGGVSADGQHGFTFGYMTIHRGDNTSLPLKYLAYWVKRPEGWRVAAFKRTRANGPPPSLAPVAPAVPDRIVAPRTDAAALADAKESLDQAERAFSRDAQRIGIGPAFVQHGSEDAINLGRPDDPAVITGSQNIGKMVGEGYGPGASPVSWAPERVIVASSGDLGVTIGWIKPNTPSPDRPAQNPFFTIWRRANAIGPWKYVAE
;
A
#
# COMPACT_ATOMS: atom_id res chain seq x y z
N MET A 1 -58.05 28.70 -17.27
CA MET A 1 -57.74 27.32 -17.01
C MET A 1 -56.19 27.20 -17.07
N ASP A 2 -55.55 27.37 -15.92
CA ASP A 2 -54.09 27.35 -15.85
C ASP A 2 -53.61 25.94 -15.65
N ALA A 3 -52.68 25.48 -16.50
CA ALA A 3 -52.05 24.18 -16.39
C ALA A 3 -50.98 24.22 -15.30
N PRO A 4 -50.86 23.20 -14.46
CA PRO A 4 -49.84 23.19 -13.43
C PRO A 4 -48.45 22.91 -14.01
N THR A 5 -47.53 23.83 -13.79
CA THR A 5 -46.09 23.69 -14.08
C THR A 5 -45.50 22.55 -13.24
N ARG A 6 -45.14 21.45 -13.89
CA ARG A 6 -44.38 20.35 -13.25
C ARG A 6 -42.94 20.84 -12.99
N ILE A 7 -42.63 21.08 -11.73
CA ILE A 7 -41.26 21.26 -11.27
C ILE A 7 -40.62 19.87 -11.22
N TRP A 8 -39.78 19.57 -12.21
CA TRP A 8 -38.86 18.42 -12.13
C TRP A 8 -37.82 18.73 -11.07
N ARG A 9 -37.91 18.07 -9.92
CA ARG A 9 -36.78 17.98 -8.99
C ARG A 9 -35.79 17.02 -9.63
N GLU A 10 -34.70 17.56 -10.16
CA GLU A 10 -33.51 16.77 -10.44
C GLU A 10 -33.03 16.17 -9.11
N GLY A 11 -33.23 14.87 -8.93
CA GLY A 11 -32.64 14.09 -7.88
C GLY A 11 -31.15 13.97 -8.15
N GLY A 12 -30.38 14.99 -7.81
CA GLY A 12 -28.92 14.91 -7.78
C GLY A 12 -28.54 13.83 -6.80
N GLN A 13 -28.00 12.71 -7.29
CA GLN A 13 -27.28 11.78 -6.43
C GLN A 13 -26.19 12.59 -5.71
N ALA A 14 -26.27 12.63 -4.38
CA ALA A 14 -25.25 13.29 -3.57
C ALA A 14 -23.89 12.70 -3.96
N SER A 15 -23.00 13.54 -4.50
CA SER A 15 -21.66 13.10 -4.87
C SER A 15 -20.95 12.61 -3.61
N VAL A 16 -20.40 11.38 -3.66
CA VAL A 16 -19.62 10.81 -2.55
C VAL A 16 -18.47 11.76 -2.24
N SER A 17 -18.32 12.15 -0.97
CA SER A 17 -17.17 12.98 -0.58
C SER A 17 -15.88 12.15 -0.49
N PRO A 18 -14.70 12.78 -0.60
CA PRO A 18 -13.43 12.08 -0.38
C PRO A 18 -13.35 11.38 0.98
N GLN A 19 -13.89 12.01 2.03
CA GLN A 19 -13.95 11.42 3.37
C GLN A 19 -14.84 10.16 3.38
N GLN A 20 -16.02 10.23 2.78
CA GLN A 20 -16.91 9.06 2.68
C GLN A 20 -16.26 7.90 1.91
N ALA A 21 -15.50 8.19 0.85
CA ALA A 21 -14.81 7.16 0.08
C ALA A 21 -13.72 6.46 0.89
N VAL A 22 -12.93 7.20 1.68
CA VAL A 22 -11.90 6.58 2.54
C VAL A 22 -12.51 5.87 3.74
N ASP A 23 -13.61 6.38 4.28
CA ASP A 23 -14.34 5.72 5.39
C ASP A 23 -14.90 4.36 4.93
N GLU A 24 -15.41 4.26 3.70
CA GLU A 24 -15.85 3.00 3.09
C GLU A 24 -14.70 1.99 3.00
N LEU A 25 -13.53 2.43 2.52
CA LEU A 25 -12.33 1.57 2.45
C LEU A 25 -11.91 1.08 3.84
N LEU A 26 -11.80 2.00 4.81
CA LEU A 26 -11.42 1.66 6.17
C LEU A 26 -12.45 0.74 6.86
N ALA A 27 -13.73 0.91 6.55
CA ALA A 27 -14.78 0.01 7.03
C ALA A 27 -14.65 -1.39 6.44
N ALA A 28 -14.33 -1.51 5.13
CA ALA A 28 -14.08 -2.79 4.48
C ALA A 28 -12.85 -3.50 5.10
N ASP A 29 -11.76 -2.79 5.33
CA ASP A 29 -10.55 -3.33 5.96
C ASP A 29 -10.85 -3.86 7.38
N ARG A 30 -11.56 -3.10 8.21
CA ARG A 30 -12.01 -3.55 9.54
C ARG A 30 -12.95 -4.75 9.49
N ALA A 31 -13.84 -4.81 8.50
CA ALA A 31 -14.76 -5.93 8.34
C ALA A 31 -14.00 -7.23 8.03
N PHE A 32 -12.98 -7.18 7.15
CA PHE A 32 -12.11 -8.32 6.89
C PHE A 32 -11.34 -8.75 8.13
N SER A 33 -10.79 -7.82 8.90
CA SER A 33 -10.14 -8.11 10.18
C SER A 33 -11.07 -8.83 11.16
N THR A 34 -12.28 -8.29 11.35
CA THR A 34 -13.28 -8.88 12.24
C THR A 34 -13.70 -10.30 11.82
N ALA A 35 -13.81 -10.55 10.51
CA ALA A 35 -14.10 -11.87 9.98
C ALA A 35 -12.91 -12.83 10.15
N SER A 36 -11.69 -12.34 9.90
CA SER A 36 -10.44 -13.09 10.02
C SER A 36 -10.19 -13.62 11.44
N ALA A 37 -10.53 -12.85 12.45
CA ALA A 37 -10.41 -13.26 13.86
C ALA A 37 -11.20 -14.54 14.21
N LYS A 38 -12.16 -14.92 13.36
CA LYS A 38 -13.08 -16.06 13.59
C LYS A 38 -12.70 -17.33 12.82
N THR A 39 -11.68 -17.28 11.98
CA THR A 39 -11.25 -18.40 11.12
C THR A 39 -9.75 -18.65 11.29
N ASP A 40 -9.23 -19.71 10.64
CA ASP A 40 -7.78 -19.88 10.54
C ASP A 40 -7.13 -18.74 9.75
N LEU A 41 -5.82 -18.55 9.96
CA LEU A 41 -5.07 -17.45 9.36
C LEU A 41 -5.12 -17.45 7.82
N VAL A 42 -5.09 -18.62 7.20
CA VAL A 42 -5.07 -18.72 5.73
C VAL A 42 -6.40 -18.22 5.17
N ALA A 43 -7.52 -18.77 5.63
CA ALA A 43 -8.85 -18.37 5.18
C ALA A 43 -9.13 -16.89 5.51
N GLY A 44 -8.84 -16.48 6.75
CA GLY A 44 -9.12 -15.11 7.22
C GLY A 44 -8.36 -14.05 6.46
N LEU A 45 -7.04 -14.22 6.32
CA LEU A 45 -6.20 -13.23 5.64
C LEU A 45 -6.49 -13.18 4.13
N THR A 46 -6.67 -14.34 3.48
CA THR A 46 -6.82 -14.39 2.02
C THR A 46 -8.20 -13.97 1.53
N ALA A 47 -9.18 -13.84 2.42
CA ALA A 47 -10.53 -13.36 2.08
C ALA A 47 -10.52 -11.95 1.47
N MET A 48 -9.61 -11.07 1.91
CA MET A 48 -9.50 -9.71 1.38
C MET A 48 -8.74 -9.62 0.06
N PHE A 49 -8.04 -10.65 -0.40
CA PHE A 49 -7.16 -10.59 -1.55
C PHE A 49 -7.93 -10.65 -2.88
N ALA A 50 -7.52 -9.82 -3.84
CA ALA A 50 -7.89 -9.94 -5.24
C ALA A 50 -7.27 -11.22 -5.84
N ASP A 51 -7.86 -11.74 -6.92
CA ASP A 51 -7.33 -12.94 -7.59
C ASP A 51 -5.93 -12.73 -8.15
N ASP A 52 -5.59 -11.49 -8.51
CA ASP A 52 -4.30 -11.06 -9.05
C ASP A 52 -3.36 -10.41 -8.01
N VAL A 53 -3.59 -10.63 -6.72
CA VAL A 53 -2.77 -10.08 -5.62
C VAL A 53 -1.29 -10.42 -5.76
N VAL A 54 -0.42 -9.49 -5.37
CA VAL A 54 1.03 -9.70 -5.30
C VAL A 54 1.52 -9.49 -3.88
N ILE A 55 2.29 -10.44 -3.36
CA ILE A 55 2.83 -10.40 -2.01
C ILE A 55 4.35 -10.62 -2.05
N PRO A 56 5.15 -9.66 -1.56
CA PRO A 56 6.56 -9.91 -1.28
C PRO A 56 6.70 -11.00 -0.21
N MET A 57 7.45 -12.04 -0.50
CA MET A 57 7.76 -13.10 0.47
C MET A 57 9.27 -13.31 0.56
N PRO A 58 9.85 -13.14 1.75
CA PRO A 58 11.26 -13.46 1.96
C PRO A 58 11.54 -14.96 1.82
N PRO A 59 12.75 -15.35 1.38
CA PRO A 59 13.75 -14.49 0.75
C PRO A 59 13.50 -14.28 -0.73
N GLY A 60 13.65 -13.03 -1.20
CA GLY A 60 13.90 -12.71 -2.59
C GLY A 60 12.85 -13.11 -3.63
N LYS A 61 11.57 -13.29 -3.29
CA LYS A 61 10.52 -13.66 -4.26
C LYS A 61 9.22 -12.90 -4.05
N PHE A 62 8.43 -12.80 -5.14
CA PHE A 62 7.00 -12.50 -5.08
C PHE A 62 6.19 -13.79 -5.14
N VAL A 63 5.03 -13.78 -4.49
CA VAL A 63 3.96 -14.72 -4.76
C VAL A 63 2.83 -13.94 -5.42
N SER A 64 2.45 -14.34 -6.62
CA SER A 64 1.42 -13.67 -7.43
C SER A 64 0.21 -14.57 -7.61
N GLY A 65 -0.96 -14.01 -7.40
CA GLY A 65 -2.23 -14.69 -7.47
C GLY A 65 -2.68 -15.31 -6.14
N LYS A 66 -3.97 -15.12 -5.84
CA LYS A 66 -4.59 -15.57 -4.59
C LYS A 66 -4.39 -17.07 -4.31
N ALA A 67 -4.53 -17.91 -5.33
CA ALA A 67 -4.33 -19.36 -5.19
C ALA A 67 -2.88 -19.70 -4.76
N ALA A 68 -1.88 -19.06 -5.38
CA ALA A 68 -0.49 -19.26 -5.02
C ALA A 68 -0.16 -18.75 -3.61
N VAL A 69 -0.78 -17.64 -3.19
CA VAL A 69 -0.66 -17.12 -1.84
C VAL A 69 -1.24 -18.08 -0.79
N ILE A 70 -2.41 -18.66 -1.08
CA ILE A 70 -3.03 -19.68 -0.23
C ILE A 70 -2.07 -20.85 -0.02
N GLU A 71 -1.51 -21.41 -1.11
CA GLU A 71 -0.57 -22.53 -1.03
C GLU A 71 0.72 -22.16 -0.29
N ALA A 72 1.25 -20.96 -0.52
CA ALA A 72 2.43 -20.49 0.21
C ALA A 72 2.18 -20.34 1.71
N LEU A 73 0.99 -19.85 2.12
CA LEU A 73 0.60 -19.75 3.52
C LEU A 73 0.35 -21.12 4.17
N LYS A 74 -0.25 -22.08 3.46
CA LYS A 74 -0.43 -23.46 3.92
C LYS A 74 0.88 -24.20 4.12
N GLY A 75 1.95 -23.78 3.43
CA GLY A 75 3.30 -24.34 3.60
C GLY A 75 3.87 -24.18 5.02
N ASN A 76 3.33 -23.27 5.83
CA ASN A 76 3.59 -23.21 7.27
C ASN A 76 2.39 -23.84 8.02
N ALA A 77 2.62 -25.03 8.60
CA ALA A 77 1.60 -25.78 9.32
C ALA A 77 0.97 -25.00 10.50
N ASP A 78 1.72 -24.10 11.15
CA ASP A 78 1.23 -23.28 12.25
C ASP A 78 0.08 -22.37 11.84
N ASN A 79 -0.01 -22.00 10.55
CA ASN A 79 -1.07 -21.13 10.05
C ASN A 79 -2.47 -21.77 10.13
N ALA A 80 -2.57 -23.11 10.13
CA ALA A 80 -3.84 -23.81 10.24
C ALA A 80 -4.49 -23.70 11.64
N THR A 81 -3.67 -23.47 12.66
CA THR A 81 -4.13 -23.30 14.06
C THR A 81 -4.01 -21.86 14.55
N SER A 82 -3.42 -20.99 13.74
CA SER A 82 -3.31 -19.56 14.03
C SER A 82 -4.52 -18.79 13.55
N ARG A 83 -4.74 -17.61 14.15
CA ARG A 83 -5.74 -16.63 13.73
C ARG A 83 -5.07 -15.28 13.59
N THR A 84 -5.68 -14.35 12.88
CA THR A 84 -5.15 -12.99 12.77
C THR A 84 -6.25 -11.96 12.77
N ASP A 85 -5.98 -10.85 13.41
CA ASP A 85 -6.78 -9.64 13.36
C ASP A 85 -5.86 -8.43 13.18
N TRP A 86 -6.43 -7.31 12.77
CA TRP A 86 -5.68 -6.08 12.56
C TRP A 86 -6.54 -4.83 12.72
N THR A 87 -5.87 -3.71 12.94
CA THR A 87 -6.49 -2.40 13.04
C THR A 87 -5.83 -1.46 12.02
N PRO A 88 -6.57 -1.00 10.98
CA PRO A 88 -6.10 0.08 10.13
C PRO A 88 -6.07 1.39 10.91
N VAL A 89 -4.94 2.09 10.86
CA VAL A 89 -4.77 3.39 11.53
C VAL A 89 -4.83 4.55 10.54
N ARG A 90 -4.55 4.31 9.25
CA ARG A 90 -4.69 5.32 8.20
C ARG A 90 -5.11 4.66 6.88
N GLY A 91 -5.90 5.38 6.11
CA GLY A 91 -6.22 5.06 4.72
C GLY A 91 -6.02 6.24 3.79
N GLY A 92 -6.02 5.96 2.50
CA GLY A 92 -6.05 6.95 1.43
C GLY A 92 -6.78 6.41 0.22
N VAL A 93 -7.41 7.28 -0.57
CA VAL A 93 -8.15 6.89 -1.77
C VAL A 93 -7.78 7.76 -2.96
N SER A 94 -7.89 7.21 -4.18
CA SER A 94 -7.76 7.91 -5.44
C SER A 94 -8.93 8.86 -5.68
N ALA A 95 -8.72 9.83 -6.56
CA ALA A 95 -9.79 10.79 -6.92
C ALA A 95 -10.98 10.13 -7.62
N ASP A 96 -10.82 8.96 -8.28
CA ASP A 96 -11.94 8.20 -8.82
C ASP A 96 -12.63 7.27 -7.79
N GLY A 97 -12.11 7.22 -6.56
CA GLY A 97 -12.64 6.35 -5.49
C GLY A 97 -12.55 4.86 -5.78
N GLN A 98 -11.72 4.42 -6.76
CA GLN A 98 -11.63 3.03 -7.17
C GLN A 98 -10.35 2.34 -6.67
N HIS A 99 -9.35 3.11 -6.24
CA HIS A 99 -8.12 2.62 -5.65
C HIS A 99 -7.89 3.25 -4.28
N GLY A 100 -7.16 2.56 -3.43
CA GLY A 100 -6.82 3.09 -2.12
C GLY A 100 -5.68 2.32 -1.48
N PHE A 101 -5.27 2.76 -0.31
CA PHE A 101 -4.33 2.05 0.53
C PHE A 101 -4.71 2.17 1.99
N THR A 102 -4.29 1.19 2.78
CA THR A 102 -4.37 1.23 4.23
C THR A 102 -3.06 0.74 4.83
N PHE A 103 -2.70 1.28 5.99
CA PHE A 103 -1.70 0.67 6.83
C PHE A 103 -2.19 0.61 8.28
N GLY A 104 -1.61 -0.29 9.04
CA GLY A 104 -1.96 -0.47 10.44
C GLY A 104 -1.14 -1.57 11.10
N TYR A 105 -1.70 -2.07 12.19
CA TYR A 105 -1.06 -3.06 13.03
C TYR A 105 -1.89 -4.33 13.08
N MET A 106 -1.20 -5.46 13.02
CA MET A 106 -1.78 -6.79 12.90
C MET A 106 -1.19 -7.69 14.00
N THR A 107 -1.98 -8.62 14.49
CA THR A 107 -1.51 -9.65 15.42
C THR A 107 -1.82 -11.03 14.85
N ILE A 108 -0.84 -11.91 14.83
CA ILE A 108 -1.08 -13.34 14.63
C ILE A 108 -1.12 -14.00 16.00
N HIS A 109 -2.25 -14.60 16.34
CA HIS A 109 -2.47 -15.40 17.53
C HIS A 109 -2.22 -16.86 17.16
N ARG A 110 -1.19 -17.47 17.72
CA ARG A 110 -0.79 -18.84 17.42
C ARG A 110 -1.51 -19.86 18.28
N GLY A 111 -1.56 -21.09 17.81
CA GLY A 111 -2.19 -22.21 18.53
C GLY A 111 -1.51 -22.56 19.87
N ASP A 112 -0.25 -22.14 20.06
CA ASP A 112 0.50 -22.29 21.33
C ASP A 112 0.25 -21.14 22.33
N ASN A 113 -0.73 -20.29 22.08
CA ASN A 113 -1.07 -19.07 22.84
C ASN A 113 -0.01 -17.96 22.80
N THR A 114 0.97 -18.03 21.92
CA THR A 114 1.88 -16.91 21.65
C THR A 114 1.27 -15.95 20.62
N SER A 115 1.73 -14.70 20.63
CA SER A 115 1.30 -13.69 19.69
C SER A 115 2.48 -13.09 18.96
N LEU A 116 2.28 -12.81 17.66
CA LEU A 116 3.28 -12.17 16.82
C LEU A 116 2.72 -10.81 16.33
N PRO A 117 3.23 -9.70 16.88
CA PRO A 117 2.84 -8.37 16.42
C PRO A 117 3.50 -8.03 15.09
N LEU A 118 2.74 -7.40 14.20
CA LEU A 118 3.15 -7.03 12.85
C LEU A 118 2.65 -5.62 12.50
N LYS A 119 3.31 -5.01 11.53
CA LYS A 119 2.84 -3.84 10.77
C LYS A 119 2.47 -4.32 9.38
N TYR A 120 1.44 -3.74 8.78
CA TYR A 120 1.04 -4.09 7.42
C TYR A 120 0.80 -2.85 6.56
N LEU A 121 0.94 -3.04 5.26
CA LEU A 121 0.59 -2.08 4.21
C LEU A 121 -0.15 -2.84 3.11
N ALA A 122 -1.31 -2.32 2.72
CA ALA A 122 -2.17 -2.90 1.69
C ALA A 122 -2.53 -1.86 0.63
N TYR A 123 -2.42 -2.22 -0.64
CA TYR A 123 -2.97 -1.47 -1.77
C TYR A 123 -4.26 -2.13 -2.25
N TRP A 124 -5.33 -1.36 -2.30
CA TRP A 124 -6.68 -1.82 -2.55
C TRP A 124 -7.18 -1.38 -3.93
N VAL A 125 -7.99 -2.22 -4.54
CA VAL A 125 -8.76 -1.92 -5.75
C VAL A 125 -10.24 -2.24 -5.50
N LYS A 126 -11.13 -1.39 -5.99
CA LYS A 126 -12.57 -1.62 -5.90
C LYS A 126 -13.00 -2.50 -7.07
N ARG A 127 -13.54 -3.67 -6.76
CA ARG A 127 -14.06 -4.66 -7.71
C ARG A 127 -15.59 -4.69 -7.62
N PRO A 128 -16.31 -5.38 -8.53
CA PRO A 128 -17.76 -5.50 -8.43
C PRO A 128 -18.24 -6.07 -7.08
N GLU A 129 -17.47 -6.98 -6.49
CA GLU A 129 -17.74 -7.56 -5.18
C GLU A 129 -17.22 -6.74 -3.99
N GLY A 130 -16.77 -5.50 -4.21
CA GLY A 130 -16.24 -4.59 -3.20
C GLY A 130 -14.72 -4.46 -3.21
N TRP A 131 -14.17 -3.88 -2.15
CA TRP A 131 -12.73 -3.64 -2.01
C TRP A 131 -11.95 -4.96 -1.91
N ARG A 132 -10.84 -5.06 -2.68
CA ARG A 132 -9.91 -6.19 -2.66
C ARG A 132 -8.47 -5.70 -2.70
N VAL A 133 -7.60 -6.40 -1.99
CA VAL A 133 -6.16 -6.08 -1.91
C VAL A 133 -5.44 -6.62 -3.14
N ALA A 134 -4.78 -5.73 -3.88
CA ALA A 134 -3.97 -6.05 -5.05
C ALA A 134 -2.46 -6.18 -4.74
N ALA A 135 -1.98 -5.51 -3.68
CA ALA A 135 -0.63 -5.71 -3.16
C ALA A 135 -0.64 -5.63 -1.63
N PHE A 136 0.10 -6.52 -0.97
CA PHE A 136 0.13 -6.61 0.48
C PHE A 136 1.53 -6.96 0.98
N LYS A 137 1.99 -6.27 2.02
CA LYS A 137 3.18 -6.65 2.76
C LYS A 137 2.99 -6.46 4.26
N ARG A 138 3.77 -7.20 5.02
CA ARG A 138 3.83 -7.11 6.48
C ARG A 138 5.25 -7.32 6.97
N THR A 139 5.58 -6.71 8.10
CA THR A 139 6.84 -6.91 8.81
C THR A 139 6.58 -7.01 10.30
N ARG A 140 7.53 -7.49 11.07
CA ARG A 140 7.41 -7.55 12.53
C ARG A 140 7.31 -6.15 13.12
N ALA A 141 6.71 -6.08 14.30
CA ALA A 141 6.59 -4.88 15.13
C ALA A 141 7.08 -5.23 16.55
N ASN A 142 8.38 -5.53 16.66
CA ASN A 142 8.96 -5.92 17.95
C ASN A 142 9.07 -4.68 18.86
N GLY A 143 8.75 -4.86 20.15
CA GLY A 143 8.82 -3.77 21.13
C GLY A 143 7.49 -3.42 21.77
N PRO A 144 7.36 -2.24 22.40
CA PRO A 144 6.13 -1.83 23.04
C PRO A 144 4.99 -1.65 22.00
N PRO A 145 3.73 -1.94 22.40
CA PRO A 145 2.60 -1.78 21.49
C PRO A 145 2.50 -0.35 20.94
N PRO A 146 2.34 -0.17 19.63
CA PRO A 146 2.17 1.15 19.04
C PRO A 146 0.78 1.71 19.31
N SER A 147 0.61 3.03 19.11
CA SER A 147 -0.71 3.66 19.15
C SER A 147 -1.57 3.14 17.98
N LEU A 148 -2.82 2.76 18.31
CA LEU A 148 -3.85 2.39 17.33
C LEU A 148 -4.80 3.57 17.02
N ALA A 149 -4.49 4.78 17.50
CA ALA A 149 -5.29 5.96 17.23
C ALA A 149 -5.31 6.25 15.71
N PRO A 150 -6.49 6.60 15.16
CA PRO A 150 -6.60 6.97 13.75
C PRO A 150 -5.71 8.17 13.40
N VAL A 151 -5.05 8.08 12.26
CA VAL A 151 -4.27 9.16 11.64
C VAL A 151 -5.07 9.77 10.50
N ALA A 152 -4.93 11.08 10.29
CA ALA A 152 -5.63 11.79 9.21
C ALA A 152 -5.47 11.09 7.87
N PRO A 153 -6.56 10.83 7.13
CA PRO A 153 -6.52 10.09 5.88
C PRO A 153 -5.87 10.91 4.76
N ALA A 154 -5.30 10.22 3.78
CA ALA A 154 -4.80 10.81 2.55
C ALA A 154 -5.91 10.82 1.49
N VAL A 155 -6.62 11.92 1.34
CA VAL A 155 -7.76 12.05 0.43
C VAL A 155 -7.48 13.06 -0.69
N PRO A 156 -8.12 12.92 -1.89
CA PRO A 156 -8.09 13.94 -2.92
C PRO A 156 -8.99 15.13 -2.54
N ASP A 157 -8.86 16.24 -3.24
CA ASP A 157 -9.74 17.41 -3.03
C ASP A 157 -11.21 17.13 -3.36
N ARG A 158 -11.44 16.25 -4.32
CA ARG A 158 -12.79 15.85 -4.77
C ARG A 158 -12.80 14.45 -5.37
N ILE A 159 -13.97 13.81 -5.39
CA ILE A 159 -14.20 12.59 -6.16
C ILE A 159 -14.62 12.96 -7.58
N VAL A 160 -14.07 12.26 -8.55
CA VAL A 160 -14.37 12.39 -9.99
C VAL A 160 -14.84 11.04 -10.55
N ALA A 161 -15.54 11.06 -11.67
CA ALA A 161 -15.90 9.83 -12.36
C ALA A 161 -14.64 9.09 -12.86
N PRO A 162 -14.61 7.74 -12.79
CA PRO A 162 -13.55 6.95 -13.38
C PRO A 162 -13.38 7.26 -14.87
N ARG A 163 -12.12 7.36 -15.33
CA ARG A 163 -11.82 7.56 -16.75
C ARG A 163 -11.82 6.22 -17.48
N THR A 164 -12.27 6.25 -18.72
CA THR A 164 -12.26 5.10 -19.64
C THR A 164 -11.24 5.24 -20.78
N ASP A 165 -10.55 6.38 -20.84
CA ASP A 165 -9.54 6.65 -21.86
C ASP A 165 -8.28 5.81 -21.62
N ALA A 166 -8.06 4.80 -22.48
CA ALA A 166 -6.95 3.89 -22.41
C ALA A 166 -5.60 4.59 -22.62
N ALA A 167 -5.52 5.66 -23.42
CA ALA A 167 -4.29 6.41 -23.65
C ALA A 167 -3.88 7.16 -22.38
N ALA A 168 -4.83 7.90 -21.77
CA ALA A 168 -4.58 8.59 -20.52
C ALA A 168 -4.18 7.64 -19.37
N LEU A 169 -4.73 6.43 -19.34
CA LEU A 169 -4.33 5.39 -18.37
C LEU A 169 -2.91 4.87 -18.64
N ALA A 170 -2.55 4.67 -19.92
CA ALA A 170 -1.20 4.26 -20.30
C ALA A 170 -0.17 5.34 -19.94
N ASP A 171 -0.46 6.60 -20.21
CA ASP A 171 0.39 7.75 -19.86
C ASP A 171 0.58 7.86 -18.34
N ALA A 172 -0.47 7.64 -17.56
CA ALA A 172 -0.38 7.65 -16.11
C ALA A 172 0.50 6.52 -15.56
N LYS A 173 0.41 5.31 -16.15
CA LYS A 173 1.27 4.17 -15.80
C LYS A 173 2.73 4.44 -16.14
N GLU A 174 3.01 4.93 -17.34
CA GLU A 174 4.36 5.29 -17.78
C GLU A 174 4.96 6.39 -16.90
N SER A 175 4.19 7.44 -16.60
CA SER A 175 4.59 8.52 -15.71
C SER A 175 4.97 8.01 -14.31
N LEU A 176 4.23 7.02 -13.78
CA LEU A 176 4.53 6.44 -12.46
C LEU A 176 5.75 5.51 -12.52
N ASP A 177 5.91 4.70 -13.58
CA ASP A 177 7.11 3.90 -13.80
C ASP A 177 8.37 4.78 -13.84
N GLN A 178 8.29 5.89 -14.58
CA GLN A 178 9.39 6.85 -14.68
C GLN A 178 9.70 7.52 -13.34
N ALA A 179 8.70 7.81 -12.52
CA ALA A 179 8.92 8.39 -11.19
C ALA A 179 9.67 7.42 -10.27
N GLU A 180 9.30 6.14 -10.25
CA GLU A 180 10.01 5.10 -9.49
C GLU A 180 11.47 4.96 -9.95
N ARG A 181 11.68 4.92 -11.27
CA ARG A 181 13.03 4.84 -11.83
C ARG A 181 13.86 6.10 -11.56
N ALA A 182 13.24 7.29 -11.56
CA ALA A 182 13.90 8.54 -11.20
C ALA A 182 14.33 8.51 -9.72
N PHE A 183 13.49 7.99 -8.83
CA PHE A 183 13.82 7.83 -7.42
C PHE A 183 15.08 6.94 -7.24
N SER A 184 15.13 5.79 -7.91
CA SER A 184 16.30 4.91 -7.87
C SER A 184 17.56 5.59 -8.43
N ARG A 185 17.46 6.33 -9.56
CA ARG A 185 18.59 7.08 -10.12
C ARG A 185 19.08 8.19 -9.20
N ASP A 186 18.15 8.91 -8.57
CA ASP A 186 18.51 9.97 -7.62
C ASP A 186 19.21 9.39 -6.39
N ALA A 187 18.78 8.22 -5.90
CA ALA A 187 19.48 7.53 -4.82
C ALA A 187 20.95 7.23 -5.17
N GLN A 188 21.24 6.86 -6.42
CA GLN A 188 22.63 6.66 -6.87
C GLN A 188 23.42 7.98 -6.96
N ARG A 189 22.75 9.09 -7.21
CA ARG A 189 23.39 10.40 -7.47
C ARG A 189 23.59 11.23 -6.21
N ILE A 190 22.57 11.29 -5.33
CA ILE A 190 22.57 12.14 -4.13
C ILE A 190 22.64 11.37 -2.82
N GLY A 191 22.56 10.03 -2.88
CA GLY A 191 22.49 9.13 -1.73
C GLY A 191 21.06 8.69 -1.41
N ILE A 192 20.96 7.51 -0.80
CA ILE A 192 19.65 6.89 -0.54
C ILE A 192 18.80 7.73 0.42
N GLY A 193 19.35 8.24 1.52
CA GLY A 193 18.61 9.05 2.48
C GLY A 193 18.05 10.33 1.87
N PRO A 194 18.86 11.20 1.24
CA PRO A 194 18.39 12.39 0.53
C PRO A 194 17.36 12.11 -0.57
N ALA A 195 17.48 10.99 -1.30
CA ALA A 195 16.52 10.62 -2.31
C ALA A 195 15.14 10.29 -1.69
N PHE A 196 15.12 9.57 -0.57
CA PHE A 196 13.88 9.32 0.19
C PHE A 196 13.22 10.62 0.67
N VAL A 197 14.00 11.60 1.11
CA VAL A 197 13.48 12.92 1.46
C VAL A 197 12.88 13.63 0.24
N GLN A 198 13.59 13.60 -0.88
CA GLN A 198 13.19 14.31 -2.10
C GLN A 198 11.92 13.74 -2.73
N HIS A 199 11.77 12.42 -2.76
CA HIS A 199 10.68 11.73 -3.45
C HIS A 199 9.47 11.43 -2.56
N GLY A 200 9.60 11.50 -1.22
CA GLY A 200 8.51 11.27 -0.29
C GLY A 200 7.57 12.46 -0.09
N SER A 201 6.34 12.19 0.28
CA SER A 201 5.45 13.19 0.85
C SER A 201 5.86 13.50 2.30
N GLU A 202 5.49 14.68 2.79
CA GLU A 202 5.79 15.09 4.17
C GLU A 202 5.19 14.14 5.21
N ASP A 203 4.07 13.50 4.87
CA ASP A 203 3.32 12.57 5.70
C ASP A 203 3.47 11.10 5.26
N ALA A 204 4.48 10.80 4.43
CA ALA A 204 4.77 9.44 3.99
C ALA A 204 5.01 8.50 5.18
N ILE A 205 4.70 7.22 4.99
CA ILE A 205 5.06 6.17 5.96
C ILE A 205 5.98 5.12 5.33
N ASN A 206 6.85 4.58 6.18
CA ASN A 206 7.60 3.37 5.88
C ASN A 206 7.36 2.36 7.01
N LEU A 207 7.18 1.10 6.68
CA LEU A 207 6.97 0.06 7.70
C LEU A 207 8.15 -0.08 8.66
N GLY A 208 9.32 0.47 8.31
CA GLY A 208 10.50 0.40 9.14
C GLY A 208 11.11 -1.00 9.24
N ARG A 209 12.04 -1.16 10.15
CA ARG A 209 12.71 -2.42 10.44
C ARG A 209 11.82 -3.34 11.28
N PRO A 210 12.09 -4.66 11.32
CA PRO A 210 11.36 -5.58 12.19
C PRO A 210 11.39 -5.22 13.69
N ASP A 211 12.44 -4.53 14.13
CA ASP A 211 12.62 -4.12 15.53
C ASP A 211 11.99 -2.75 15.84
N ASP A 212 11.51 -2.03 14.85
CA ASP A 212 10.71 -0.82 15.06
C ASP A 212 9.28 -1.23 15.43
N PRO A 213 8.77 -0.85 16.62
CA PRO A 213 7.40 -1.21 17.02
C PRO A 213 6.34 -0.48 16.20
N ALA A 214 6.64 0.71 15.70
CA ALA A 214 5.75 1.54 14.90
C ALA A 214 6.29 1.77 13.49
N VAL A 215 5.43 2.25 12.61
CA VAL A 215 5.84 2.77 11.29
C VAL A 215 6.64 4.06 11.46
N ILE A 216 7.55 4.32 10.53
CA ILE A 216 8.29 5.58 10.45
C ILE A 216 7.45 6.57 9.65
N THR A 217 7.21 7.76 10.19
CA THR A 217 6.39 8.78 9.56
C THR A 217 7.22 9.99 9.14
N GLY A 218 6.93 10.50 7.95
CA GLY A 218 7.56 11.68 7.36
C GLY A 218 8.82 11.36 6.56
N SER A 219 8.90 11.90 5.34
CA SER A 219 10.02 11.65 4.43
C SER A 219 11.39 11.98 5.03
N GLN A 220 11.47 12.99 5.92
CA GLN A 220 12.69 13.35 6.65
C GLN A 220 13.17 12.22 7.58
N ASN A 221 12.25 11.67 8.39
CA ASN A 221 12.58 10.57 9.30
C ASN A 221 12.88 9.28 8.55
N ILE A 222 12.13 9.01 7.47
CA ILE A 222 12.37 7.86 6.60
C ILE A 222 13.76 7.98 5.96
N GLY A 223 14.10 9.14 5.37
CA GLY A 223 15.40 9.38 4.77
C GLY A 223 16.55 9.23 5.77
N LYS A 224 16.37 9.69 7.00
CA LYS A 224 17.33 9.48 8.08
C LYS A 224 17.53 7.99 8.38
N MET A 225 16.44 7.24 8.53
CA MET A 225 16.48 5.81 8.87
C MET A 225 17.13 4.97 7.74
N VAL A 226 16.73 5.19 6.48
CA VAL A 226 17.29 4.43 5.35
C VAL A 226 18.71 4.84 5.00
N GLY A 227 19.09 6.09 5.28
CA GLY A 227 20.43 6.64 5.06
C GLY A 227 21.43 6.32 6.18
N GLU A 228 20.97 5.73 7.28
CA GLU A 228 21.83 5.44 8.43
C GLU A 228 22.98 4.49 8.07
N GLY A 229 24.21 4.91 8.37
CA GLY A 229 25.42 4.14 8.06
C GLY A 229 25.97 4.33 6.64
N TYR A 230 25.30 5.14 5.79
CA TYR A 230 25.79 5.46 4.44
C TYR A 230 26.26 6.90 4.36
N GLY A 231 27.38 7.13 3.65
CA GLY A 231 27.91 8.46 3.42
C GLY A 231 27.10 9.26 2.38
N PRO A 232 27.35 10.57 2.27
CA PRO A 232 26.75 11.40 1.23
C PRO A 232 26.98 10.83 -0.18
N GLY A 233 25.94 10.84 -1.01
CA GLY A 233 26.00 10.32 -2.38
C GLY A 233 26.05 8.79 -2.47
N ALA A 234 25.91 8.05 -1.37
CA ALA A 234 25.94 6.60 -1.37
C ALA A 234 24.54 5.98 -1.35
N SER A 235 24.35 4.96 -2.19
CA SER A 235 23.21 4.06 -2.12
C SER A 235 23.72 2.61 -2.18
N PRO A 236 23.36 1.76 -1.22
CA PRO A 236 23.78 0.36 -1.24
C PRO A 236 23.00 -0.49 -2.24
N VAL A 237 21.88 0.04 -2.75
CA VAL A 237 20.94 -0.66 -3.60
C VAL A 237 20.48 0.22 -4.76
N SER A 238 20.07 -0.43 -5.82
CA SER A 238 19.30 0.16 -6.93
C SER A 238 18.00 -0.64 -7.10
N TRP A 239 16.98 -0.03 -7.70
CA TRP A 239 15.70 -0.72 -7.91
C TRP A 239 15.01 -0.27 -9.18
N ALA A 240 14.08 -1.10 -9.63
CA ALA A 240 13.24 -0.80 -10.78
C ALA A 240 11.87 -1.47 -10.62
N PRO A 241 10.80 -0.81 -11.05
CA PRO A 241 9.48 -1.43 -11.13
C PRO A 241 9.43 -2.46 -12.27
N GLU A 242 8.64 -3.50 -12.07
CA GLU A 242 8.29 -4.53 -13.06
C GLU A 242 6.80 -4.44 -13.39
N ARG A 243 5.99 -4.02 -12.41
CA ARG A 243 4.55 -3.85 -12.55
C ARG A 243 4.11 -2.52 -11.97
N VAL A 244 3.20 -1.83 -12.67
CA VAL A 244 2.56 -0.60 -12.22
C VAL A 244 1.05 -0.76 -12.28
N ILE A 245 0.38 -0.42 -11.18
CA ILE A 245 -1.07 -0.33 -11.10
C ILE A 245 -1.41 1.12 -10.74
N VAL A 246 -2.27 1.76 -11.51
CA VAL A 246 -2.65 3.16 -11.28
C VAL A 246 -4.16 3.32 -11.42
N ALA A 247 -4.75 4.16 -10.57
CA ALA A 247 -6.14 4.56 -10.64
C ALA A 247 -6.44 5.29 -11.95
N SER A 248 -7.66 5.16 -12.48
CA SER A 248 -8.04 5.80 -13.73
C SER A 248 -8.00 7.33 -13.65
N SER A 249 -8.14 7.90 -12.47
CA SER A 249 -7.91 9.33 -12.18
C SER A 249 -6.46 9.78 -12.36
N GLY A 250 -5.51 8.84 -12.34
CA GLY A 250 -4.09 9.09 -12.54
C GLY A 250 -3.37 9.76 -11.37
N ASP A 251 -3.95 9.76 -10.16
CA ASP A 251 -3.41 10.45 -8.98
C ASP A 251 -2.90 9.52 -7.88
N LEU A 252 -3.24 8.24 -7.92
CA LEU A 252 -2.81 7.22 -6.96
C LEU A 252 -2.40 5.95 -7.70
N GLY A 253 -1.29 5.32 -7.28
CA GLY A 253 -0.85 4.07 -7.86
C GLY A 253 0.15 3.34 -6.97
N VAL A 254 0.52 2.14 -7.40
CA VAL A 254 1.54 1.30 -6.77
C VAL A 254 2.50 0.78 -7.83
N THR A 255 3.78 0.86 -7.51
CA THR A 255 4.87 0.23 -8.25
C THR A 255 5.32 -1.01 -7.50
N ILE A 256 5.56 -2.09 -8.21
CA ILE A 256 5.99 -3.38 -7.68
C ILE A 256 7.21 -3.79 -8.48
N GLY A 257 8.29 -4.21 -7.81
CA GLY A 257 9.53 -4.52 -8.51
C GLY A 257 10.62 -5.10 -7.62
N TRP A 258 11.86 -4.93 -8.05
CA TRP A 258 13.01 -5.57 -7.45
C TRP A 258 14.06 -4.55 -7.02
N ILE A 259 14.51 -4.69 -5.76
CA ILE A 259 15.70 -4.03 -5.22
C ILE A 259 16.88 -4.96 -5.40
N LYS A 260 17.98 -4.44 -5.94
CA LYS A 260 19.23 -5.16 -6.14
C LYS A 260 20.35 -4.50 -5.34
N PRO A 261 21.17 -5.27 -4.62
CA PRO A 261 22.37 -4.72 -3.99
C PRO A 261 23.36 -4.24 -5.10
N ASN A 262 23.93 -3.06 -4.92
CA ASN A 262 24.97 -2.54 -5.84
C ASN A 262 26.27 -3.35 -5.73
N THR A 263 26.49 -3.99 -4.58
CA THR A 263 27.59 -4.95 -4.37
C THR A 263 26.98 -6.32 -4.03
N PRO A 264 26.91 -7.25 -4.99
CA PRO A 264 26.41 -8.59 -4.75
C PRO A 264 27.24 -9.33 -3.70
N SER A 265 26.59 -10.17 -2.91
CA SER A 265 27.23 -11.06 -1.93
C SER A 265 26.59 -12.45 -2.04
N PRO A 266 27.39 -13.53 -1.96
CA PRO A 266 26.87 -14.90 -2.00
C PRO A 266 25.93 -15.22 -0.83
N ASP A 267 26.08 -14.52 0.30
CA ASP A 267 25.29 -14.74 1.52
C ASP A 267 23.96 -13.96 1.54
N ARG A 268 23.66 -13.23 0.49
CA ARG A 268 22.44 -12.41 0.38
C ARG A 268 21.68 -12.72 -0.90
N PRO A 269 20.34 -12.60 -0.89
CA PRO A 269 19.57 -12.71 -2.12
C PRO A 269 20.07 -11.72 -3.18
N ALA A 270 20.15 -12.18 -4.43
CA ALA A 270 20.55 -11.33 -5.57
C ALA A 270 19.59 -10.14 -5.79
N GLN A 271 18.37 -10.26 -5.31
CA GLN A 271 17.35 -9.22 -5.34
C GLN A 271 16.30 -9.45 -4.26
N ASN A 272 15.64 -8.38 -3.84
CA ASN A 272 14.52 -8.42 -2.91
C ASN A 272 13.29 -7.74 -3.52
N PRO A 273 12.09 -8.27 -3.28
CA PRO A 273 10.87 -7.66 -3.78
C PRO A 273 10.52 -6.39 -2.99
N PHE A 274 9.94 -5.40 -3.68
CA PHE A 274 9.37 -4.22 -3.05
C PHE A 274 8.03 -3.85 -3.68
N PHE A 275 7.25 -3.06 -2.98
CA PHE A 275 6.27 -2.18 -3.59
C PHE A 275 6.19 -0.85 -2.85
N THR A 276 5.90 0.19 -3.61
CA THR A 276 5.79 1.57 -3.14
C THR A 276 4.48 2.17 -3.62
N ILE A 277 3.75 2.84 -2.73
CA ILE A 277 2.50 3.51 -3.05
C ILE A 277 2.78 4.98 -3.30
N TRP A 278 2.30 5.48 -4.43
CA TRP A 278 2.56 6.80 -4.95
C TRP A 278 1.29 7.62 -5.10
N ARG A 279 1.39 8.90 -4.83
CA ARG A 279 0.32 9.86 -5.00
C ARG A 279 0.83 11.14 -5.65
N ARG A 280 -0.05 11.83 -6.37
CA ARG A 280 0.14 13.21 -6.84
C ARG A 280 -1.13 14.01 -6.67
N ALA A 281 -1.01 15.33 -6.57
CA ALA A 281 -2.14 16.22 -6.31
C ALA A 281 -3.20 16.19 -7.43
N ASN A 282 -2.74 15.95 -8.67
CA ASN A 282 -3.60 15.86 -9.86
C ASN A 282 -2.90 15.02 -10.95
N ALA A 283 -3.59 14.76 -12.05
CA ALA A 283 -3.12 13.85 -13.11
C ALA A 283 -1.80 14.25 -13.82
N ILE A 284 -1.28 15.46 -13.59
CA ILE A 284 -0.05 15.98 -14.22
C ILE A 284 1.00 16.46 -13.20
N GLY A 285 0.66 16.47 -11.91
CA GLY A 285 1.60 16.88 -10.84
C GLY A 285 2.72 15.87 -10.61
N PRO A 286 3.75 16.24 -9.85
CA PRO A 286 4.82 15.33 -9.50
C PRO A 286 4.33 14.21 -8.60
N TRP A 287 4.81 13.00 -8.84
CA TRP A 287 4.59 11.86 -7.96
C TRP A 287 5.42 12.00 -6.68
N LYS A 288 4.79 11.65 -5.56
CA LYS A 288 5.45 11.49 -4.26
C LYS A 288 5.06 10.13 -3.69
N TYR A 289 6.02 9.36 -3.18
CA TYR A 289 5.62 8.17 -2.45
C TYR A 289 4.93 8.57 -1.14
N VAL A 290 3.89 7.82 -0.78
CA VAL A 290 3.09 8.04 0.44
C VAL A 290 3.18 6.87 1.42
N ALA A 291 3.55 5.69 0.93
CA ALA A 291 3.70 4.50 1.78
C ALA A 291 4.66 3.48 1.17
N GLU A 292 5.48 2.86 2.02
CA GLU A 292 6.48 1.87 1.63
C GLU A 292 6.70 0.78 2.70
#